data_370b7ba718f5115996700b532acf9665
#
_entry.id   370b7ba718f5115996700b532acf9665
#
_cell.length_a   1.000
_cell.length_b   1.000
_cell.length_c   1.000
_cell.angle_alpha   90.00
_cell.angle_beta   90.00
_cell.angle_gamma   90.00
#
_symmetry.space_group_name_H-M   'P 1'
#
loop_
_entity.id
_entity.type
_entity.pdbx_description
1 polymer ?
#
loop_
_entity_poly.entity_id
_entity_poly.type
_entity_poly.pdbx_seq_one_letter_code
_entity_poly.pdbx_strand_id
1 'polypeptide(L)'
;NTRLTPAESQMAQLLLGQSGEHTFPLGSGQVTFRRCVVSVEAVEDGFAVTLTGQRRAGTALPTAAQCAALELLCVQTVQRCWENGYDLLSLGAVRALKQGTEREMLTTKKVCPQVQADVSFLQF
;
A
#
# COMPACT_ATOMS: atom_id res chain seq x y z
N ASN A 1 1.33 21.38 -3.99
CA ASN A 1 0.96 20.00 -3.70
C ASN A 1 1.04 19.16 -4.97
N THR A 2 1.59 17.97 -4.85
CA THR A 2 1.77 17.07 -5.98
C THR A 2 0.54 16.18 -6.10
N ARG A 3 -0.07 16.15 -7.28
CA ARG A 3 -1.22 15.29 -7.50
C ARG A 3 -0.80 13.83 -7.59
N LEU A 4 -1.69 12.95 -7.15
CA LEU A 4 -1.50 11.52 -7.36
C LEU A 4 -1.67 11.22 -8.86
N THR A 5 -0.82 10.32 -9.36
CA THR A 5 -1.02 9.77 -10.70
C THR A 5 -2.25 8.86 -10.69
N PRO A 6 -2.83 8.51 -11.86
CA PRO A 6 -3.94 7.55 -11.89
C PRO A 6 -3.61 6.23 -11.20
N ALA A 7 -2.39 5.72 -11.39
CA ALA A 7 -1.96 4.49 -10.73
C ALA A 7 -1.89 4.66 -9.21
N GLU A 8 -1.36 5.79 -8.74
CA GLU A 8 -1.29 6.08 -7.32
C GLU A 8 -2.69 6.23 -6.72
N SER A 9 -3.61 6.87 -7.44
CA SER A 9 -4.99 7.00 -6.98
C SER A 9 -5.66 5.64 -6.85
N GLN A 10 -5.42 4.74 -7.81
CA GLN A 10 -5.95 3.38 -7.75
C GLN A 10 -5.36 2.62 -6.56
N MET A 11 -4.05 2.76 -6.34
CA MET A 11 -3.40 2.12 -5.20
C MET A 11 -3.94 2.67 -3.88
N ALA A 12 -4.16 3.98 -3.78
CA ALA A 12 -4.73 4.58 -2.57
C ALA A 12 -6.12 4.01 -2.26
N GLN A 13 -6.95 3.82 -3.28
CA GLN A 13 -8.26 3.20 -3.10
C GLN A 13 -8.14 1.77 -2.59
N LEU A 14 -7.20 1.01 -3.14
CA LEU A 14 -6.94 -0.36 -2.69
C LEU A 14 -6.51 -0.37 -1.23
N LEU A 15 -5.59 0.51 -0.86
CA LEU A 15 -5.06 0.57 0.52
C LEU A 15 -6.12 1.02 1.52
N LEU A 16 -7.10 1.80 1.08
CA LEU A 16 -8.21 2.21 1.93
C LEU A 16 -9.30 1.15 2.06
N GLY A 17 -9.12 0.02 1.39
CA GLY A 17 -10.05 -1.09 1.49
C GLY A 17 -11.33 -0.91 0.70
N GLN A 18 -11.32 -0.08 -0.33
CA GLN A 18 -12.52 0.11 -1.15
C GLN A 18 -12.85 -1.17 -1.90
N SER A 19 -14.13 -1.50 -1.92
CA SER A 19 -14.61 -2.73 -2.55
C SER A 19 -14.50 -2.66 -4.07
N GLY A 20 -14.54 -3.85 -4.70
CA GLY A 20 -14.46 -3.97 -6.14
C GLY A 20 -13.10 -4.41 -6.60
N GLU A 21 -13.00 -4.62 -7.90
CA GLU A 21 -11.73 -5.01 -8.51
C GLU A 21 -10.87 -3.78 -8.77
N HIS A 22 -9.57 -3.95 -8.56
CA HIS A 22 -8.59 -2.91 -8.82
C HIS A 22 -7.57 -3.44 -9.82
N THR A 23 -7.42 -2.75 -10.94
CA THR A 23 -6.54 -3.17 -12.03
C THR A 23 -5.41 -2.18 -12.19
N PHE A 24 -4.19 -2.70 -12.29
CA PHE A 24 -2.98 -1.89 -12.45
C PHE A 24 -2.30 -2.27 -13.76
N PRO A 25 -2.16 -1.32 -14.70
CA PRO A 25 -1.38 -1.58 -15.90
C PRO A 25 0.11 -1.53 -15.54
N LEU A 26 0.85 -2.58 -15.90
CA LEU A 26 2.26 -2.73 -15.54
C LEU A 26 3.05 -3.14 -16.78
N GLY A 27 3.54 -2.16 -17.52
CA GLY A 27 4.41 -2.42 -18.67
C GLY A 27 3.79 -3.36 -19.69
N SER A 28 4.22 -4.62 -19.72
CA SER A 28 3.77 -5.58 -20.72
C SER A 28 2.43 -6.25 -20.40
N GLY A 29 1.79 -5.87 -19.30
CA GLY A 29 0.52 -6.49 -18.92
C GLY A 29 -0.18 -5.70 -17.85
N GLN A 30 -1.16 -6.35 -17.22
CA GLN A 30 -1.86 -5.73 -16.11
C GLN A 30 -2.14 -6.78 -15.04
N VAL A 31 -2.29 -6.29 -13.81
CA VAL A 31 -2.59 -7.12 -12.65
C VAL A 31 -3.91 -6.64 -12.06
N THR A 32 -4.83 -7.56 -11.83
CA THR A 32 -6.12 -7.25 -11.23
C THR A 32 -6.22 -7.92 -9.88
N PHE A 33 -6.54 -7.11 -8.85
CA PHE A 33 -6.91 -7.61 -7.53
C PHE A 33 -8.43 -7.76 -7.50
N ARG A 34 -8.91 -8.99 -7.40
CA ARG A 34 -10.32 -9.22 -7.13
C ARG A 34 -10.63 -8.88 -5.68
N ARG A 35 -9.73 -9.23 -4.77
CA ARG A 35 -9.77 -8.89 -3.36
C ARG A 35 -8.35 -8.65 -2.88
N CYS A 36 -8.22 -7.84 -1.86
CA CYS A 36 -6.91 -7.60 -1.26
C CYS A 36 -7.08 -7.36 0.23
N VAL A 37 -6.27 -8.05 1.01
CA VAL A 37 -6.17 -7.80 2.46
C VAL A 37 -4.91 -6.97 2.67
N VAL A 38 -5.06 -5.84 3.33
CA VAL A 38 -3.96 -4.93 3.61
C VAL A 38 -3.68 -4.99 5.11
N SER A 39 -2.43 -5.22 5.44
CA SER A 39 -1.97 -5.28 6.83
C SER A 39 -0.81 -4.32 7.01
N VAL A 40 -0.82 -3.56 8.10
CA VAL A 40 0.25 -2.60 8.41
C VAL A 40 0.78 -2.92 9.79
N GLU A 41 2.10 -3.05 9.89
CA GLU A 41 2.76 -3.33 11.15
C GLU A 41 3.90 -2.35 11.37
N ALA A 42 4.01 -1.83 12.60
CA ALA A 42 5.16 -1.02 12.97
C ALA A 42 6.36 -1.93 13.22
N VAL A 43 7.48 -1.62 12.57
CA VAL A 43 8.73 -2.35 12.76
C VAL A 43 9.77 -1.38 13.31
N GLU A 44 10.98 -1.88 13.61
CA GLU A 44 11.98 -1.10 14.32
C GLU A 44 12.29 0.24 13.63
N ASP A 45 12.48 0.21 12.32
CA ASP A 45 12.91 1.38 11.57
C ASP A 45 11.82 1.98 10.70
N GLY A 46 10.56 1.59 10.89
CA GLY A 46 9.50 2.11 10.05
C GLY A 46 8.25 1.26 10.09
N PHE A 47 7.71 0.95 8.94
CA PHE A 47 6.45 0.21 8.83
C PHE A 47 6.56 -0.83 7.73
N ALA A 48 5.92 -1.97 7.95
CA ALA A 48 5.79 -3.01 6.95
C ALA A 48 4.32 -3.08 6.51
N VAL A 49 4.09 -2.98 5.22
CA VAL A 49 2.76 -3.08 4.62
C VAL A 49 2.70 -4.36 3.81
N THR A 50 1.74 -5.20 4.12
CA THR A 50 1.57 -6.47 3.41
C THR A 50 0.24 -6.44 2.66
N LEU A 51 0.29 -6.71 1.37
CA LEU A 51 -0.88 -6.84 0.52
C LEU A 51 -0.99 -8.30 0.09
N THR A 52 -2.06 -8.95 0.52
CA THR A 52 -2.35 -10.32 0.11
C THR A 52 -3.55 -10.28 -0.81
N GLY A 53 -3.31 -10.51 -2.10
CA GLY A 53 -4.31 -10.37 -3.12
C GLY A 53 -4.90 -11.69 -3.57
N GLN A 54 -6.12 -11.62 -4.09
CA GLN A 54 -6.75 -12.70 -4.79
C GLN A 54 -6.88 -12.28 -6.25
N ARG A 55 -6.38 -13.10 -7.15
CA ARG A 55 -6.47 -12.82 -8.59
C ARG A 55 -7.87 -13.10 -9.11
N ARG A 56 -8.17 -12.52 -10.26
CA ARG A 56 -9.42 -12.84 -10.97
C ARG A 56 -9.34 -14.28 -11.46
N ALA A 57 -10.46 -15.00 -11.38
CA ALA A 57 -10.54 -16.39 -11.85
C ALA A 57 -10.13 -16.47 -13.32
N GLY A 58 -9.34 -17.49 -13.66
CA GLY A 58 -8.90 -17.73 -15.03
C GLY A 58 -7.68 -16.91 -15.45
N THR A 59 -7.13 -16.07 -14.58
CA THR A 59 -5.91 -15.32 -14.89
C THR A 59 -4.70 -16.00 -14.29
N ALA A 60 -3.53 -15.73 -14.86
CA ALA A 60 -2.28 -16.25 -14.34
C ALA A 60 -1.86 -15.49 -13.07
N LEU A 61 -1.07 -16.14 -12.23
CA LEU A 61 -0.47 -15.46 -11.08
C LEU A 61 0.47 -14.35 -11.58
N PRO A 62 0.47 -13.19 -10.91
CA PRO A 62 1.43 -12.15 -11.24
C PRO A 62 2.87 -12.63 -11.10
N THR A 63 3.73 -12.13 -11.96
CA THR A 63 5.16 -12.44 -11.90
C THR A 63 5.81 -11.72 -10.73
N ALA A 64 7.01 -12.18 -10.36
CA ALA A 64 7.79 -11.49 -9.32
C ALA A 64 8.06 -10.04 -9.72
N ALA A 65 8.33 -9.76 -10.99
CA ALA A 65 8.54 -8.39 -11.47
C ALA A 65 7.28 -7.54 -11.32
N GLN A 66 6.11 -8.10 -11.60
CA GLN A 66 4.85 -7.39 -11.42
C GLN A 66 4.58 -7.09 -9.95
N CYS A 67 4.82 -8.07 -9.07
CA CYS A 67 4.68 -7.83 -7.63
C CYS A 67 5.65 -6.76 -7.14
N ALA A 68 6.89 -6.77 -7.63
CA ALA A 68 7.86 -5.74 -7.26
C ALA A 68 7.41 -4.35 -7.71
N ALA A 69 6.83 -4.25 -8.90
CA ALA A 69 6.31 -2.97 -9.39
C ALA A 69 5.14 -2.48 -8.53
N LEU A 70 4.27 -3.38 -8.08
CA LEU A 70 3.18 -3.02 -7.17
C LEU A 70 3.70 -2.58 -5.81
N GLU A 71 4.73 -3.24 -5.31
CA GLU A 71 5.36 -2.86 -4.05
C GLU A 71 5.92 -1.46 -4.12
N LEU A 72 6.62 -1.15 -5.20
CA LEU A 72 7.15 0.19 -5.41
C LEU A 72 6.03 1.22 -5.52
N LEU A 73 4.97 0.90 -6.24
CA LEU A 73 3.82 1.80 -6.37
C LEU A 73 3.17 2.05 -5.01
N CYS A 74 3.06 1.03 -4.18
CA CYS A 74 2.51 1.17 -2.83
C CYS A 74 3.33 2.16 -2.01
N VAL A 75 4.65 1.99 -2.00
CA VAL A 75 5.54 2.89 -1.26
C VAL A 75 5.43 4.32 -1.79
N GLN A 76 5.46 4.48 -3.11
CA GLN A 76 5.34 5.79 -3.72
C GLN A 76 4.02 6.48 -3.36
N THR A 77 2.93 5.72 -3.35
CA THR A 77 1.61 6.26 -3.02
C THR A 77 1.55 6.76 -1.58
N VAL A 78 2.06 5.96 -0.64
CA VAL A 78 2.09 6.35 0.76
C VAL A 78 2.93 7.62 0.94
N GLN A 79 4.11 7.67 0.31
CA GLN A 79 4.99 8.82 0.39
C GLN A 79 4.35 10.07 -0.20
N ARG A 80 3.69 9.93 -1.36
CA ARG A 80 3.03 11.06 -2.02
C ARG A 80 1.89 11.62 -1.17
N CYS A 81 1.10 10.74 -0.57
CA CYS A 81 0.04 11.17 0.33
C CYS A 81 0.62 11.89 1.54
N TRP A 82 1.72 11.36 2.08
CA TRP A 82 2.39 11.98 3.21
C TRP A 82 2.87 13.40 2.88
N GLU A 83 3.46 13.57 1.71
CA GLU A 83 3.91 14.88 1.23
C GLU A 83 2.75 15.86 1.10
N ASN A 84 1.56 15.36 0.80
CA ASN A 84 0.35 16.18 0.69
C ASN A 84 -0.37 16.37 2.03
N GLY A 85 0.25 15.96 3.12
CA GLY A 85 -0.32 16.15 4.45
C GLY A 85 -1.29 15.07 4.88
N TYR A 86 -1.30 13.91 4.24
CA TYR A 86 -2.27 12.86 4.50
C TYR A 86 -1.57 11.54 4.86
N ASP A 87 -1.83 11.05 6.07
CA ASP A 87 -1.33 9.76 6.54
C ASP A 87 -2.31 8.66 6.10
N LEU A 88 -2.11 8.17 4.87
CA LEU A 88 -3.02 7.24 4.20
C LEU A 88 -3.32 5.99 5.03
N LEU A 89 -2.29 5.42 5.66
CA LEU A 89 -2.39 4.15 6.38
C LEU A 89 -2.52 4.34 7.90
N SER A 90 -2.71 5.56 8.36
CA SER A 90 -2.81 5.88 9.79
C SER A 90 -1.59 5.38 10.56
N LEU A 91 -0.41 5.66 10.04
CA LEU A 91 0.85 5.13 10.60
C LEU A 91 1.07 5.56 12.04
N GLY A 92 0.64 6.76 12.39
CA GLY A 92 0.74 7.23 13.76
C GLY A 92 -0.05 6.37 14.73
N ALA A 93 -1.27 5.96 14.35
CA ALA A 93 -2.10 5.11 15.18
C ALA A 93 -1.51 3.70 15.31
N VAL A 94 -0.95 3.16 14.22
CA VAL A 94 -0.31 1.84 14.23
C VAL A 94 0.86 1.83 15.21
N ARG A 95 1.71 2.85 15.19
CA ARG A 95 2.85 2.93 16.10
C ARG A 95 2.41 3.09 17.54
N ALA A 96 1.40 3.92 17.80
CA ALA A 96 0.91 4.14 19.15
C ALA A 96 0.36 2.84 19.75
N LEU A 97 -0.36 2.05 18.98
CA LEU A 97 -0.88 0.77 19.45
C LEU A 97 0.25 -0.20 19.79
N LYS A 98 1.29 -0.26 18.96
CA LYS A 98 2.42 -1.16 19.20
C LYS A 98 3.19 -0.77 20.46
N GLN A 99 3.39 0.51 20.69
CA GLN A 99 4.18 0.99 21.82
C GLN A 99 3.39 1.03 23.12
N GLY A 100 2.07 0.87 23.06
CA GLY A 100 1.22 0.93 24.25
C GLY A 100 1.18 2.31 24.89
N THR A 101 1.55 3.34 24.16
CA THR A 101 1.53 4.72 24.63
C THR A 101 0.37 5.47 24.02
N GLU A 102 0.09 6.65 24.56
CA GLU A 102 -0.88 7.51 23.92
C GLU A 102 -0.40 7.86 22.51
N ARG A 103 -1.37 8.04 21.63
CA ARG A 103 -1.12 8.33 20.24
C ARG A 103 -0.31 9.62 20.12
N GLU A 104 0.95 9.48 19.81
CA GLU A 104 1.74 10.60 19.36
C GLU A 104 1.35 10.92 17.94
N MET A 105 1.12 12.17 17.68
CA MET A 105 0.79 12.61 16.34
C MET A 105 2.05 12.59 15.49
N LEU A 106 2.17 11.58 14.63
CA LEU A 106 3.12 11.67 13.54
C LEU A 106 2.64 12.82 12.66
N THR A 107 3.41 13.86 12.59
CA THR A 107 2.99 15.00 11.80
C THR A 107 3.40 14.76 10.35
N THR A 108 2.48 14.97 9.45
CA THR A 108 2.73 14.82 8.03
C THR A 108 3.66 15.90 7.46
N LYS A 109 4.09 16.82 8.30
CA LYS A 109 5.07 17.82 7.92
C LYS A 109 6.49 17.31 7.99
N LYS A 110 6.72 16.21 8.70
CA LYS A 110 8.04 15.58 8.79
C LYS A 110 8.28 14.64 7.62
N VAL A 111 9.52 14.20 7.52
CA VAL A 111 9.86 13.21 6.51
C VAL A 111 9.01 11.96 6.69
N CYS A 112 8.53 11.40 5.60
CA CYS A 112 7.73 10.18 5.62
C CYS A 112 8.54 9.06 6.28
N PRO A 113 7.94 8.29 7.22
CA PRO A 113 8.61 7.13 7.76
C PRO A 113 8.98 6.14 6.67
N GLN A 114 10.00 5.33 6.91
CA GLN A 114 10.37 4.29 5.99
C GLN A 114 9.26 3.25 5.91
N VAL A 115 8.83 2.95 4.69
CA VAL A 115 7.76 1.98 4.44
C VAL A 115 8.31 0.89 3.54
N GLN A 116 8.12 -0.36 3.96
CA GLN A 116 8.42 -1.53 3.15
C GLN A 116 7.09 -2.17 2.75
N ALA A 117 6.97 -2.54 1.48
CA ALA A 117 5.76 -3.18 0.99
C ALA A 117 6.07 -4.58 0.49
N ASP A 118 5.16 -5.50 0.75
CA ASP A 118 5.26 -6.87 0.31
C ASP A 118 3.93 -7.26 -0.32
N VAL A 119 3.95 -7.63 -1.60
CA VAL A 119 2.76 -8.00 -2.35
C VAL A 119 2.85 -9.47 -2.70
N SER A 120 1.82 -10.22 -2.32
CA SER A 120 1.70 -11.62 -2.66
C SER A 120 0.27 -11.93 -3.09
N PHE A 121 0.11 -13.02 -3.81
CA PHE A 121 -1.19 -13.46 -4.29
C PHE A 121 -1.46 -14.89 -3.86
N LEU A 122 -2.71 -15.15 -3.47
CA LEU A 122 -3.16 -16.50 -3.19
C LEU A 122 -3.11 -17.34 -4.47
N GLN A 123 -2.75 -18.61 -4.34
CA GLN A 123 -2.59 -19.49 -5.49
C GLN A 123 -3.91 -20.04 -6.02
N PHE A 124 -5.00 -19.77 -5.35
CA PHE A 124 -6.32 -20.26 -5.77
C PHE A 124 -7.35 -19.16 -5.88
#